data_a00b039a6fdebd256c84a6863a94b0c3
#
_entry.id   a00b039a6fdebd256c84a6863a94b0c3
#
_cell.length_a   1.000
_cell.length_b   1.000
_cell.length_c   1.000
_cell.angle_alpha   90.00
_cell.angle_beta   90.00
_cell.angle_gamma   90.00
#
_symmetry.space_group_name_H-M   'P 1'
#
loop_
_entity.id
_entity.type
_entity.pdbx_description
1 polymer ?
#
loop_
_entity_poly.entity_id
_entity_poly.type
_entity_poly.pdbx_seq_one_letter_code
_entity_poly.pdbx_strand_id
1 'polypeptide(L)'
;MPRTRPPYPPEFRRQAVELIRSGTPLKQVAADLGVSEQTLRNWVRQGDVDAGRAEGLTSDEREELRRLRRENRRLQQEREILKAAATFFARETDRR
;
A
#
# COMPACT_ATOMS: atom_id res chain seq x y z
N MET A 1 6.02 15.91 -17.66
CA MET A 1 5.09 15.01 -17.01
C MET A 1 5.81 14.00 -16.14
N PRO A 2 5.61 14.05 -14.85
CA PRO A 2 6.27 13.07 -14.00
C PRO A 2 5.76 11.67 -14.31
N ARG A 3 6.67 10.79 -14.62
CA ARG A 3 6.33 9.39 -14.84
C ARG A 3 6.51 8.65 -13.54
N THR A 4 5.42 8.12 -13.06
CA THR A 4 5.50 7.20 -11.94
C THR A 4 6.09 5.90 -12.50
N ARG A 5 7.25 5.53 -12.02
CA ARG A 5 7.79 4.22 -12.35
C ARG A 5 6.85 3.16 -11.81
N PRO A 6 6.50 2.15 -12.62
CA PRO A 6 5.76 1.02 -12.06
C PRO A 6 6.59 0.41 -10.94
N PRO A 7 5.94 -0.03 -9.86
CA PRO A 7 6.68 -0.67 -8.77
C PRO A 7 7.39 -1.92 -9.31
N TYR A 8 8.54 -2.22 -8.75
CA TYR A 8 9.27 -3.43 -9.12
C TYR A 8 8.40 -4.66 -8.84
N PRO A 9 8.43 -5.66 -9.72
CA PRO A 9 7.67 -6.90 -9.50
C PRO A 9 8.08 -7.56 -8.17
N PRO A 10 7.14 -8.23 -7.50
CA PRO A 10 7.47 -8.93 -6.24
C PRO A 10 8.61 -9.94 -6.38
N GLU A 11 8.71 -10.60 -7.52
CA GLU A 11 9.78 -11.56 -7.76
C GLU A 11 11.15 -10.91 -7.80
N PHE A 12 11.24 -9.75 -8.43
CA PHE A 12 12.48 -8.98 -8.49
C PHE A 12 12.93 -8.58 -7.08
N ARG A 13 11.98 -8.08 -6.28
CA ARG A 13 12.27 -7.69 -4.91
C ARG A 13 12.74 -8.87 -4.07
N ARG A 14 12.09 -10.02 -4.23
CA ARG A 14 12.47 -11.24 -3.53
C ARG A 14 13.89 -11.68 -3.87
N GLN A 15 14.23 -11.65 -5.16
CA GLN A 15 15.57 -12.03 -5.60
C GLN A 15 16.64 -11.07 -5.07
N ALA A 16 16.35 -9.77 -5.05
CA ALA A 16 17.26 -8.79 -4.50
C ALA A 16 17.52 -9.05 -3.00
N VAL A 17 16.47 -9.30 -2.25
CA VAL A 17 16.58 -9.62 -0.82
C VAL A 17 17.35 -10.92 -0.62
N GLU A 18 17.11 -11.92 -1.46
CA GLU A 18 17.80 -13.21 -1.40
C GLU A 18 19.31 -13.04 -1.59
N LEU A 19 19.71 -12.22 -2.53
CA LEU A 19 21.14 -11.93 -2.75
C LEU A 19 21.78 -11.33 -1.51
N ILE A 20 21.09 -10.41 -0.86
CA ILE A 20 21.60 -9.79 0.37
C ILE A 20 21.70 -10.82 1.48
N ARG A 21 20.70 -11.68 1.63
CA ARG A 21 20.71 -12.72 2.67
C ARG A 21 21.75 -13.79 2.45
N SER A 22 22.10 -14.04 1.19
CA SER A 22 23.16 -15.02 0.87
C SER A 22 24.58 -14.47 1.05
N GLY A 23 24.70 -13.19 1.43
CA GLY A 23 25.97 -12.61 1.79
C GLY A 23 26.48 -11.51 0.88
N THR A 24 25.79 -11.20 -0.21
CA THR A 24 26.19 -10.10 -1.09
C THR A 24 25.94 -8.76 -0.38
N PRO A 25 26.93 -7.88 -0.29
CA PRO A 25 26.73 -6.58 0.37
C PRO A 25 25.57 -5.80 -0.25
N LEU A 26 24.76 -5.20 0.59
CA LEU A 26 23.61 -4.40 0.16
C LEU A 26 24.03 -3.30 -0.82
N LYS A 27 25.15 -2.67 -0.54
CA LYS A 27 25.69 -1.60 -1.39
C LYS A 27 26.00 -2.10 -2.81
N GLN A 28 26.52 -3.30 -2.92
CA GLN A 28 26.83 -3.90 -4.21
C GLN A 28 25.56 -4.26 -4.97
N VAL A 29 24.58 -4.84 -4.29
CA VAL A 29 23.28 -5.18 -4.90
C VAL A 29 22.61 -3.90 -5.41
N ALA A 30 22.67 -2.82 -4.64
CA ALA A 30 22.12 -1.54 -5.04
C ALA A 30 22.77 -1.03 -6.33
N ALA A 31 24.08 -1.08 -6.40
CA ALA A 31 24.82 -0.62 -7.58
C ALA A 31 24.52 -1.49 -8.80
N ASP A 32 24.51 -2.81 -8.62
CA ASP A 32 24.31 -3.75 -9.73
C ASP A 32 22.88 -3.70 -10.29
N LEU A 33 21.89 -3.50 -9.43
CA LEU A 33 20.50 -3.50 -9.86
C LEU A 33 19.97 -2.09 -10.17
N GLY A 34 20.74 -1.05 -9.90
CA GLY A 34 20.31 0.32 -10.12
C GLY A 34 19.19 0.73 -9.18
N VAL A 35 19.18 0.22 -7.96
CA VAL A 35 18.18 0.50 -6.94
C VAL A 35 18.85 1.23 -5.78
N SER A 36 18.13 2.15 -5.12
CA SER A 36 18.72 2.85 -3.99
C SER A 36 18.91 1.90 -2.80
N GLU A 37 19.93 2.19 -1.99
CA GLU A 37 20.19 1.41 -0.80
C GLU A 37 19.01 1.44 0.16
N GLN A 38 18.37 2.60 0.28
CA GLN A 38 17.20 2.75 1.15
C GLN A 38 16.04 1.87 0.69
N THR A 39 15.81 1.79 -0.60
CA THR A 39 14.79 0.92 -1.17
C THR A 39 15.07 -0.53 -0.81
N LEU A 40 16.33 -0.96 -0.95
CA LEU A 40 16.72 -2.33 -0.59
C LEU A 40 16.54 -2.60 0.91
N ARG A 41 16.90 -1.65 1.76
CA ARG A 41 16.68 -1.80 3.21
C ARG A 41 15.20 -1.96 3.53
N ASN A 42 14.35 -1.19 2.83
CA ASN A 42 12.90 -1.30 3.00
C ASN A 42 12.40 -2.67 2.57
N TRP A 43 12.91 -3.21 1.47
CA TRP A 43 12.52 -4.54 1.00
C TRP A 43 12.95 -5.63 1.98
N VAL A 44 14.17 -5.54 2.49
CA VAL A 44 14.66 -6.51 3.49
C VAL A 44 13.77 -6.47 4.74
N ARG A 45 13.47 -5.29 5.24
CA ARG A 45 12.63 -5.14 6.41
C ARG A 45 11.22 -5.68 6.16
N GLN A 46 10.63 -5.35 5.02
CA GLN A 46 9.29 -5.85 4.69
C GLN A 46 9.28 -7.37 4.55
N GLY A 47 10.34 -7.93 3.97
CA GLY A 47 10.50 -9.38 3.89
C GLY A 47 10.57 -10.03 5.27
N ASP A 48 11.24 -9.38 6.22
CA ASP A 48 11.31 -9.89 7.59
C ASP A 48 9.95 -9.83 8.27
N VAL A 49 9.19 -8.75 8.07
CA VAL A 49 7.83 -8.63 8.61
C VAL A 49 6.94 -9.72 8.02
N ASP A 50 6.97 -9.88 6.70
CA ASP A 50 6.13 -10.86 6.01
C ASP A 50 6.45 -12.29 6.42
N ALA A 51 7.70 -12.54 6.77
CA ALA A 51 8.15 -13.86 7.24
C ALA A 51 7.96 -14.05 8.75
N GLY A 52 7.43 -13.05 9.45
CA GLY A 52 7.21 -13.12 10.90
C GLY A 52 8.46 -12.92 11.74
N ARG A 53 9.57 -12.46 11.13
CA ARG A 53 10.82 -12.21 11.86
C ARG A 53 10.91 -10.82 12.48
N ALA A 54 10.04 -9.91 12.06
CA ALA A 54 9.98 -8.56 12.60
C ALA A 54 8.54 -8.14 12.75
N GLU A 55 8.27 -7.24 13.69
CA GLU A 55 6.92 -6.71 13.89
C GLU A 55 6.59 -5.67 12.82
N GLY A 56 5.33 -5.60 12.45
CA GLY A 56 4.81 -4.65 11.49
C GLY A 56 3.68 -5.26 10.70
N LEU A 57 3.08 -4.45 9.83
CA LEU A 57 2.04 -4.93 8.94
C LEU A 57 2.68 -5.70 7.78
N THR A 58 2.17 -6.89 7.52
CA THR A 58 2.59 -7.65 6.35
C THR A 58 2.13 -6.92 5.09
N SER A 59 2.67 -7.31 3.93
CA SER A 59 2.25 -6.76 2.65
C SER A 59 0.77 -6.98 2.41
N ASP A 60 0.26 -8.17 2.75
CA ASP A 60 -1.16 -8.49 2.62
C ASP A 60 -2.02 -7.63 3.55
N GLU A 61 -1.58 -7.43 4.77
CA GLU A 61 -2.30 -6.57 5.71
C GLU A 61 -2.33 -5.11 5.26
N ARG A 62 -1.23 -4.62 4.70
CA ARG A 62 -1.19 -3.26 4.12
C ARG A 62 -2.17 -3.11 2.97
N GLU A 63 -2.23 -4.11 2.10
CA GLU A 63 -3.14 -4.12 0.97
C GLU A 63 -4.59 -4.11 1.46
N GLU A 64 -4.90 -4.95 2.43
CA GLU A 64 -6.22 -5.01 3.05
C GLU A 64 -6.58 -3.67 3.68
N LEU A 65 -5.65 -3.05 4.39
CA LEU A 65 -5.89 -1.76 5.01
C LEU A 65 -6.19 -0.68 3.96
N ARG A 66 -5.44 -0.66 2.84
CA ARG A 66 -5.70 0.29 1.76
C ARG A 66 -7.08 0.08 1.16
N ARG A 67 -7.45 -1.19 0.93
CA ARG A 67 -8.75 -1.55 0.39
C ARG A 67 -9.88 -1.08 1.32
N LEU A 68 -9.74 -1.37 2.60
CA LEU A 68 -10.75 -0.99 3.59
C LEU A 68 -10.87 0.53 3.73
N ARG A 69 -9.77 1.26 3.63
CA ARG A 69 -9.80 2.72 3.67
C ARG A 69 -10.54 3.29 2.46
N ARG A 70 -10.32 2.75 1.27
CA ARG A 70 -11.05 3.17 0.07
C ARG A 70 -12.53 2.87 0.21
N GLU A 71 -12.87 1.67 0.67
CA GLU A 71 -14.24 1.26 0.88
C GLU A 71 -14.93 2.15 1.91
N ASN A 72 -14.25 2.47 2.99
CA ASN A 72 -14.77 3.34 4.03
C ASN A 72 -15.09 4.73 3.48
N ARG A 73 -14.20 5.31 2.68
CA ARG A 73 -14.45 6.60 2.05
C ARG A 73 -15.65 6.56 1.13
N ARG A 74 -15.78 5.50 0.33
CA ARG A 74 -16.93 5.30 -0.56
C ARG A 74 -18.24 5.24 0.22
N LEU A 75 -18.25 4.44 1.27
CA LEU A 75 -19.44 4.30 2.11
C LEU A 75 -19.82 5.60 2.82
N GLN A 76 -18.82 6.36 3.27
CA GLN A 76 -19.08 7.67 3.87
C GLN A 76 -19.69 8.64 2.86
N GLN A 77 -19.20 8.63 1.61
CA GLN A 77 -19.76 9.46 0.56
C GLN A 77 -21.20 9.07 0.25
N GLU A 78 -21.49 7.77 0.13
CA GLU A 78 -22.84 7.28 -0.10
C GLU A 78 -23.77 7.68 1.05
N ARG A 79 -23.28 7.58 2.28
CA ARG A 79 -24.05 8.00 3.46
C ARG A 79 -24.43 9.47 3.37
N GLU A 80 -23.47 10.34 3.01
CA GLU A 80 -23.75 11.78 2.93
C GLU A 80 -24.74 12.09 1.80
N ILE A 81 -24.64 11.39 0.68
CA ILE A 81 -25.58 11.55 -0.42
C ILE A 81 -26.98 11.15 0.01
N LEU A 82 -27.12 9.99 0.65
CA LEU A 82 -28.41 9.50 1.11
C LEU A 82 -29.00 10.41 2.17
N LYS A 83 -28.17 10.93 3.06
CA LYS A 83 -28.58 11.88 4.09
C LYS A 83 -29.13 13.16 3.46
N ALA A 84 -28.45 13.69 2.46
CA ALA A 84 -28.87 14.88 1.74
C ALA A 84 -30.21 14.63 1.02
N ALA A 85 -30.33 13.47 0.37
CA ALA A 85 -31.57 13.08 -0.31
C ALA A 85 -32.74 12.96 0.68
N ALA A 86 -32.49 12.33 1.81
CA ALA A 86 -33.53 12.19 2.85
C ALA A 86 -33.99 13.55 3.37
N THR A 87 -33.06 14.47 3.58
CA THR A 87 -33.38 15.82 4.01
C THR A 87 -34.22 16.55 2.96
N PHE A 88 -33.84 16.41 1.70
CA PHE A 88 -34.57 17.01 0.59
C PHE A 88 -36.03 16.48 0.55
N PHE A 89 -36.17 15.17 0.59
CA PHE A 89 -37.51 14.56 0.54
C PHE A 89 -38.37 14.93 1.75
N ALA A 90 -37.77 15.04 2.93
CA ALA A 90 -38.50 15.49 4.11
C ALA A 90 -39.04 16.91 3.96
N ARG A 91 -38.25 17.79 3.36
CA ARG A 91 -38.67 19.18 3.09
C ARG A 91 -39.81 19.23 2.08
N GLU A 92 -39.72 18.42 1.02
CA GLU A 92 -40.76 18.36 0.00
C GLU A 92 -42.11 17.83 0.59
N THR A 93 -42.00 16.86 1.49
CA THR A 93 -43.19 16.30 2.15
C THR A 93 -43.85 17.32 3.07
N ASP A 94 -43.09 18.13 3.77
CA ASP A 94 -43.61 19.16 4.69
C ASP A 94 -44.11 20.41 3.95
N ARG A 95 -43.82 20.51 2.70
CA ARG A 95 -44.18 21.67 1.91
C ARG A 95 -45.58 21.52 1.36
N ARG A 96 -46.51 22.26 1.93
CA ARG A 96 -47.88 22.26 1.49
C ARG A 96 -48.43 23.66 1.37
#